data_ad1f90123b666583940782df8f812c1e
#
_entry.id   ad1f90123b666583940782df8f812c1e
#
_cell.length_a   1.000
_cell.length_b   1.000
_cell.length_c   1.000
_cell.angle_alpha   90.00
_cell.angle_beta   90.00
_cell.angle_gamma   90.00
#
_symmetry.space_group_name_H-M   'P 1'
#
loop_
_entity.id
_entity.type
_entity.pdbx_description
1 polymer ?
#
loop_
_entity_poly.entity_id
_entity_poly.type
_entity_poly.pdbx_seq_one_letter_code
_entity_poly.pdbx_strand_id
1 'polypeptide(L)'
;MQKNKANHKKTLKRNSSLDKTLKSSFLGILITVGIGFSLMLASTAAAFLTDDPTAFIAPIGHVLPFVCAFLGGFICSKLNKPSPFLTSIICGFGFFILSMLVSFLLPSTLSSDVKIWVRICLHLGTVLTFPLGAFASIKSSKPQHKIKRRR
;
A
#
# COMPACT_ATOMS: atom_id res chain seq x y z
N MET A 1 -22.45 -4.12 39.56
CA MET A 1 -22.70 -5.01 38.39
C MET A 1 -22.74 -4.29 37.03
N GLN A 2 -22.99 -2.97 36.93
CA GLN A 2 -23.05 -2.22 35.68
C GLN A 2 -21.67 -1.98 34.98
N LYS A 3 -20.57 -1.85 35.75
CA LYS A 3 -19.23 -1.56 35.23
C LYS A 3 -18.66 -2.68 34.33
N ASN A 4 -19.00 -3.95 34.61
CA ASN A 4 -18.56 -5.10 33.80
C ASN A 4 -19.28 -5.19 32.45
N LYS A 5 -20.56 -4.80 32.38
CA LYS A 5 -21.31 -4.78 31.10
C LYS A 5 -20.80 -3.70 30.15
N ALA A 6 -20.36 -2.54 30.66
CA ALA A 6 -19.80 -1.46 29.86
C ALA A 6 -18.41 -1.83 29.28
N ASN A 7 -17.57 -2.54 30.05
CA ASN A 7 -16.28 -3.01 29.57
C ASN A 7 -16.43 -4.11 28.52
N HIS A 8 -17.37 -5.02 28.68
CA HIS A 8 -17.62 -6.09 27.71
C HIS A 8 -18.12 -5.52 26.36
N LYS A 9 -19.00 -4.51 26.37
CA LYS A 9 -19.45 -3.82 25.15
C LYS A 9 -18.32 -3.06 24.45
N LYS A 10 -17.38 -2.46 25.20
CA LYS A 10 -16.21 -1.78 24.62
C LYS A 10 -15.27 -2.76 23.95
N THR A 11 -15.01 -3.94 24.56
CA THR A 11 -14.15 -4.98 23.97
C THR A 11 -14.76 -5.58 22.69
N LEU A 12 -16.04 -5.87 22.68
CA LEU A 12 -16.75 -6.38 21.50
C LEU A 12 -16.72 -5.39 20.34
N LYS A 13 -16.92 -4.10 20.61
CA LYS A 13 -16.88 -3.04 19.58
C LYS A 13 -15.47 -2.83 19.04
N ARG A 14 -14.44 -3.01 19.88
CA ARG A 14 -13.03 -2.91 19.49
C ARG A 14 -12.62 -4.08 18.60
N ASN A 15 -13.04 -5.30 18.90
CA ASN A 15 -12.73 -6.48 18.10
C ASN A 15 -13.39 -6.40 16.72
N SER A 16 -14.67 -5.98 16.64
CA SER A 16 -15.34 -5.82 15.35
C SER A 16 -14.72 -4.74 14.46
N SER A 17 -14.10 -3.70 15.05
CA SER A 17 -13.40 -2.68 14.28
C SER A 17 -12.04 -3.17 13.76
N LEU A 18 -11.33 -3.98 14.54
CA LEU A 18 -10.05 -4.59 14.12
C LEU A 18 -10.27 -5.59 12.99
N ASP A 19 -11.31 -6.43 13.06
CA ASP A 19 -11.65 -7.38 11.99
C ASP A 19 -11.94 -6.67 10.67
N LYS A 20 -12.67 -5.56 10.71
CA LYS A 20 -12.92 -4.73 9.54
C LYS A 20 -11.63 -4.13 8.97
N THR A 21 -10.75 -3.65 9.83
CA THR A 21 -9.46 -3.08 9.41
C THR A 21 -8.57 -4.14 8.79
N LEU A 22 -8.48 -5.33 9.38
CA LEU A 22 -7.71 -6.46 8.82
C LEU A 22 -8.25 -6.91 7.47
N LYS A 23 -9.56 -7.09 7.34
CA LYS A 23 -10.19 -7.46 6.05
C LYS A 23 -9.95 -6.41 4.97
N SER A 24 -10.08 -5.13 5.30
CA SER A 24 -9.83 -4.06 4.33
C SER A 24 -8.34 -3.93 3.99
N SER A 25 -7.44 -4.21 4.94
CA SER A 25 -5.99 -4.23 4.68
C SER A 25 -5.62 -5.39 3.77
N PHE A 26 -6.15 -6.58 4.00
CA PHE A 26 -5.92 -7.75 3.14
C PHE A 26 -6.39 -7.50 1.71
N LEU A 27 -7.62 -6.98 1.56
CA LEU A 27 -8.15 -6.60 0.24
C LEU A 27 -7.29 -5.51 -0.42
N GLY A 28 -6.82 -4.54 0.36
CA GLY A 28 -5.95 -3.48 -0.11
C GLY A 28 -4.61 -4.00 -0.62
N ILE A 29 -3.98 -4.95 0.07
CA ILE A 29 -2.73 -5.60 -0.37
C ILE A 29 -2.97 -6.32 -1.70
N LEU A 30 -4.06 -7.08 -1.81
CA LEU A 30 -4.39 -7.83 -3.02
C LEU A 30 -4.58 -6.91 -4.23
N ILE A 31 -5.28 -5.80 -4.04
CA ILE A 31 -5.45 -4.77 -5.09
C ILE A 31 -4.10 -4.14 -5.46
N THR A 32 -3.26 -3.83 -4.47
CA THR A 32 -1.94 -3.23 -4.70
C THR A 32 -1.04 -4.16 -5.51
N VAL A 33 -1.05 -5.46 -5.20
CA VAL A 33 -0.31 -6.48 -5.96
C VAL A 33 -0.85 -6.57 -7.39
N GLY A 34 -2.17 -6.55 -7.58
CA GLY A 34 -2.79 -6.56 -8.91
C GLY A 34 -2.40 -5.34 -9.76
N ILE A 35 -2.40 -4.14 -9.16
CA ILE A 35 -1.94 -2.91 -9.83
C ILE A 35 -0.45 -3.03 -10.16
N GLY A 36 0.37 -3.51 -9.23
CA GLY A 36 1.81 -3.71 -9.45
C GLY A 36 2.08 -4.64 -10.62
N PHE A 37 1.37 -5.75 -10.69
CA PHE A 37 1.49 -6.71 -11.80
C PHE A 37 1.08 -6.08 -13.13
N SER A 38 -0.03 -5.35 -13.17
CA SER A 38 -0.49 -4.64 -14.38
C SER A 38 0.52 -3.59 -14.85
N LEU A 39 1.09 -2.83 -13.92
CA LEU A 39 2.13 -1.83 -14.24
C LEU A 39 3.43 -2.48 -14.71
N MET A 40 3.82 -3.63 -14.15
CA MET A 40 4.97 -4.40 -14.64
C MET A 40 4.75 -4.87 -16.07
N LEU A 41 3.60 -5.43 -16.39
CA LEU A 41 3.27 -5.86 -17.76
C LEU A 41 3.31 -4.67 -18.74
N ALA A 42 2.71 -3.55 -18.36
CA ALA A 42 2.72 -2.34 -19.19
C ALA A 42 4.16 -1.80 -19.41
N SER A 43 4.98 -1.80 -18.36
CA SER A 43 6.38 -1.36 -18.44
C SER A 43 7.22 -2.28 -19.32
N THR A 44 6.99 -3.59 -19.22
CA THR A 44 7.67 -4.58 -20.06
C THR A 44 7.27 -4.42 -21.52
N ALA A 45 5.96 -4.24 -21.80
CA ALA A 45 5.49 -3.99 -23.15
C ALA A 45 6.09 -2.71 -23.74
N ALA A 46 6.18 -1.63 -22.95
CA ALA A 46 6.82 -0.39 -23.35
C ALA A 46 8.33 -0.56 -23.64
N ALA A 47 9.02 -1.38 -22.84
CA ALA A 47 10.45 -1.67 -23.05
C ALA A 47 10.72 -2.36 -24.38
N PHE A 48 9.82 -3.25 -24.84
CA PHE A 48 9.95 -3.89 -26.14
C PHE A 48 9.80 -2.94 -27.35
N LEU A 49 9.24 -1.75 -27.11
CA LEU A 49 9.12 -0.72 -28.14
C LEU A 49 10.32 0.24 -28.21
N THR A 50 11.32 0.02 -27.34
CA THR A 50 12.50 0.89 -27.22
C THR A 50 13.72 0.17 -27.80
N ASP A 51 14.63 0.92 -28.42
CA ASP A 51 15.86 0.37 -29.04
C ASP A 51 16.82 -0.24 -28.00
N ASP A 52 16.81 0.27 -26.76
CA ASP A 52 17.57 -0.29 -25.62
C ASP A 52 16.66 -0.62 -24.44
N PRO A 53 16.11 -1.84 -24.38
CA PRO A 53 15.23 -2.28 -23.30
C PRO A 53 15.91 -2.27 -21.93
N THR A 54 17.21 -2.52 -21.86
CA THR A 54 17.94 -2.64 -20.59
C THR A 54 18.11 -1.29 -19.89
N ALA A 55 18.42 -0.25 -20.64
CA ALA A 55 18.49 1.13 -20.14
C ALA A 55 17.14 1.65 -19.64
N PHE A 56 16.03 1.17 -20.21
CA PHE A 56 14.69 1.56 -19.85
C PHE A 56 14.18 0.83 -18.59
N ILE A 57 14.42 -0.49 -18.49
CA ILE A 57 13.90 -1.33 -17.41
C ILE A 57 14.54 -0.99 -16.06
N ALA A 58 15.85 -0.69 -16.02
CA ALA A 58 16.58 -0.46 -14.80
C ALA A 58 16.01 0.70 -13.95
N PRO A 59 15.80 1.93 -14.46
CA PRO A 59 15.23 3.02 -13.67
C PRO A 59 13.75 2.77 -13.31
N ILE A 60 12.97 2.15 -14.21
CA ILE A 60 11.56 1.86 -13.96
C ILE A 60 11.42 0.85 -12.83
N GLY A 61 12.25 -0.19 -12.79
CA GLY A 61 12.23 -1.18 -11.72
C GLY A 61 12.43 -0.58 -10.33
N HIS A 62 13.14 0.55 -10.20
CA HIS A 62 13.29 1.26 -8.93
C HIS A 62 12.11 2.17 -8.61
N VAL A 63 11.51 2.84 -9.61
CA VAL A 63 10.41 3.79 -9.40
C VAL A 63 9.07 3.10 -9.22
N LEU A 64 8.85 2.00 -9.93
CA LEU A 64 7.58 1.27 -9.96
C LEU A 64 7.07 0.86 -8.57
N PRO A 65 7.89 0.29 -7.66
CA PRO A 65 7.45 -0.07 -6.31
C PRO A 65 6.91 1.12 -5.51
N PHE A 66 7.51 2.30 -5.68
CA PHE A 66 7.05 3.52 -5.00
C PHE A 66 5.70 3.99 -5.53
N VAL A 67 5.50 3.95 -6.85
CA VAL A 67 4.20 4.27 -7.48
C VAL A 67 3.13 3.29 -7.00
N CYS A 68 3.42 1.99 -7.00
CA CYS A 68 2.50 0.96 -6.50
C CYS A 68 2.17 1.16 -5.02
N ALA A 69 3.18 1.47 -4.18
CA ALA A 69 3.00 1.73 -2.76
C ALA A 69 2.13 2.97 -2.50
N PHE A 70 2.33 4.04 -3.27
CA PHE A 70 1.53 5.25 -3.18
C PHE A 70 0.06 4.99 -3.55
N LEU A 71 -0.18 4.35 -4.69
CA LEU A 71 -1.53 3.98 -5.15
C LEU A 71 -2.19 2.99 -4.18
N GLY A 72 -1.44 2.01 -3.69
CA GLY A 72 -1.89 1.06 -2.68
C GLY A 72 -2.34 1.75 -1.40
N GLY A 73 -1.53 2.66 -0.86
CA GLY A 73 -1.87 3.45 0.31
C GLY A 73 -3.10 4.33 0.12
N PHE A 74 -3.23 4.93 -1.06
CA PHE A 74 -4.40 5.73 -1.44
C PHE A 74 -5.69 4.89 -1.46
N ILE A 75 -5.65 3.71 -2.06
CA ILE A 75 -6.81 2.80 -2.16
C ILE A 75 -7.15 2.20 -0.79
N CYS A 76 -6.15 1.69 -0.05
CA CYS A 76 -6.34 1.13 1.28
C CYS A 76 -7.05 2.10 2.22
N SER A 77 -6.67 3.38 2.17
CA SER A 77 -7.29 4.41 3.01
C SER A 77 -8.73 4.71 2.62
N LYS A 78 -9.11 4.58 1.35
CA LYS A 78 -10.50 4.71 0.90
C LYS A 78 -11.38 3.53 1.31
N LEU A 79 -10.81 2.33 1.40
CA LEU A 79 -11.53 1.12 1.81
C LEU A 79 -11.93 1.17 3.29
N ASN A 80 -11.14 1.82 4.15
CA ASN A 80 -11.42 1.92 5.58
C ASN A 80 -11.45 3.38 6.06
N LYS A 81 -12.54 4.06 5.81
CA LYS A 81 -12.76 5.45 6.23
C LYS A 81 -12.58 5.73 7.73
N PRO A 82 -12.94 4.81 8.67
CA PRO A 82 -12.78 5.06 10.10
C PRO A 82 -11.33 5.16 10.58
N SER A 83 -10.40 4.43 9.95
CA SER A 83 -9.00 4.39 10.35
C SER A 83 -8.06 4.29 9.14
N PRO A 84 -8.03 5.31 8.27
CA PRO A 84 -7.31 5.25 6.99
C PRO A 84 -5.80 5.09 7.17
N PHE A 85 -5.19 5.79 8.14
CA PHE A 85 -3.77 5.69 8.41
C PHE A 85 -3.36 4.32 8.92
N LEU A 86 -4.10 3.78 9.90
CA LEU A 86 -3.82 2.48 10.46
C LEU A 86 -3.88 1.38 9.39
N THR A 87 -4.91 1.43 8.55
CA THR A 87 -5.07 0.50 7.43
C THR A 87 -3.92 0.60 6.44
N SER A 88 -3.49 1.82 6.11
CA SER A 88 -2.38 2.05 5.19
C SER A 88 -1.05 1.55 5.75
N ILE A 89 -0.79 1.74 7.04
CA ILE A 89 0.41 1.23 7.71
C ILE A 89 0.41 -0.30 7.69
N ILE A 90 -0.70 -0.94 8.04
CA ILE A 90 -0.82 -2.42 8.01
C ILE A 90 -0.64 -2.94 6.58
N CYS A 91 -1.22 -2.28 5.57
CA CYS A 91 -1.00 -2.61 4.17
C CYS A 91 0.47 -2.47 3.76
N GLY A 92 1.13 -1.39 4.18
CA GLY A 92 2.55 -1.15 3.90
C GLY A 92 3.45 -2.24 4.48
N PHE A 93 3.22 -2.62 5.74
CA PHE A 93 3.94 -3.73 6.37
C PHE A 93 3.66 -5.06 5.69
N GLY A 94 2.40 -5.36 5.36
CA GLY A 94 2.04 -6.58 4.64
C GLY A 94 2.70 -6.65 3.27
N PHE A 95 2.72 -5.54 2.54
CA PHE A 95 3.40 -5.45 1.25
C PHE A 95 4.93 -5.61 1.40
N PHE A 96 5.52 -5.05 2.45
CA PHE A 96 6.94 -5.21 2.76
C PHE A 96 7.31 -6.68 3.00
N ILE A 97 6.54 -7.37 3.85
CA ILE A 97 6.77 -8.80 4.12
C ILE A 97 6.65 -9.61 2.83
N LEU A 98 5.62 -9.34 2.03
CA LEU A 98 5.42 -10.04 0.75
C LEU A 98 6.57 -9.77 -0.21
N SER A 99 7.02 -8.53 -0.33
CA SER A 99 8.13 -8.11 -1.18
C SER A 99 9.46 -8.74 -0.75
N MET A 100 9.71 -8.81 0.56
CA MET A 100 10.88 -9.50 1.11
C MET A 100 10.84 -11.00 0.83
N LEU A 101 9.67 -11.63 1.00
CA LEU A 101 9.50 -13.05 0.74
C LEU A 101 9.74 -13.38 -0.74
N VAL A 102 9.20 -12.59 -1.65
CA VAL A 102 9.44 -12.72 -3.09
C VAL A 102 10.91 -12.50 -3.42
N SER A 103 11.54 -11.48 -2.83
CA SER A 103 12.97 -11.20 -3.04
C SER A 103 13.89 -12.31 -2.52
N PHE A 104 13.44 -13.08 -1.52
CA PHE A 104 14.18 -14.20 -0.96
C PHE A 104 13.99 -15.48 -1.80
N LEU A 105 12.78 -15.67 -2.35
CA LEU A 105 12.47 -16.85 -3.19
C LEU A 105 13.06 -16.77 -4.59
N LEU A 106 13.23 -15.56 -5.14
CA LEU A 106 13.87 -15.36 -6.43
C LEU A 106 15.37 -15.14 -6.22
N PRO A 107 16.22 -16.15 -6.48
CA PRO A 107 17.65 -15.95 -6.40
C PRO A 107 18.02 -14.89 -7.42
N SER A 108 18.64 -13.82 -6.93
CA SER A 108 19.06 -12.70 -7.75
C SER A 108 20.26 -13.09 -8.61
N THR A 109 19.99 -13.76 -9.71
CA THR A 109 21.01 -14.01 -10.75
C THR A 109 21.43 -12.72 -11.47
N LEU A 110 20.68 -11.63 -11.27
CA LEU A 110 20.83 -10.40 -12.07
C LEU A 110 21.59 -9.25 -11.40
N SER A 111 21.99 -9.31 -10.15
CA SER A 111 22.85 -8.25 -9.59
C SER A 111 23.53 -8.66 -8.31
N SER A 112 24.69 -9.27 -8.45
CA SER A 112 25.64 -9.46 -7.35
C SER A 112 26.18 -8.14 -6.77
N ASP A 113 25.98 -7.00 -7.44
CA ASP A 113 26.63 -5.74 -7.10
C ASP A 113 25.77 -4.78 -6.24
N VAL A 114 24.47 -5.00 -6.14
CA VAL A 114 23.64 -4.15 -5.26
C VAL A 114 23.74 -4.63 -3.83
N LYS A 115 24.47 -3.86 -3.00
CA LYS A 115 24.63 -4.13 -1.57
C LYS A 115 23.26 -4.37 -0.92
N ILE A 116 23.14 -5.41 -0.10
CA ILE A 116 21.91 -5.80 0.63
C ILE A 116 21.26 -4.59 1.33
N TRP A 117 22.07 -3.69 1.85
CA TRP A 117 21.60 -2.45 2.50
C TRP A 117 20.79 -1.54 1.57
N VAL A 118 21.15 -1.43 0.29
CA VAL A 118 20.40 -0.62 -0.68
C VAL A 118 19.02 -1.23 -0.93
N ARG A 119 18.94 -2.55 -1.02
CA ARG A 119 17.64 -3.25 -1.14
C ARG A 119 16.75 -3.00 0.08
N ILE A 120 17.30 -3.13 1.28
CA ILE A 120 16.55 -2.88 2.52
C ILE A 120 16.06 -1.42 2.55
N CYS A 121 16.90 -0.46 2.22
CA CYS A 121 16.53 0.96 2.16
C CYS A 121 15.42 1.23 1.14
N LEU A 122 15.47 0.60 -0.05
CA LEU A 122 14.42 0.73 -1.06
C LEU A 122 13.09 0.18 -0.54
N HIS A 123 13.10 -1.01 0.07
CA HIS A 123 11.89 -1.61 0.63
C HIS A 123 11.32 -0.80 1.81
N LEU A 124 12.17 -0.26 2.69
CA LEU A 124 11.75 0.66 3.74
C LEU A 124 11.14 1.95 3.17
N GLY A 125 11.74 2.49 2.10
CA GLY A 125 11.19 3.63 1.38
C GLY A 125 9.78 3.37 0.86
N THR A 126 9.51 2.18 0.32
CA THR A 126 8.15 1.83 -0.15
C THR A 126 7.14 1.79 1.00
N VAL A 127 7.52 1.30 2.19
CA VAL A 127 6.64 1.32 3.37
C VAL A 127 6.23 2.74 3.75
N LEU A 128 7.16 3.69 3.67
CA LEU A 128 6.88 5.09 3.99
C LEU A 128 5.97 5.78 2.95
N THR A 129 5.95 5.29 1.71
CA THR A 129 5.07 5.86 0.67
C THR A 129 3.60 5.47 0.84
N PHE A 130 3.28 4.36 1.53
CA PHE A 130 1.89 3.99 1.83
C PHE A 130 1.13 5.04 2.67
N PRO A 131 1.65 5.53 3.81
CA PRO A 131 1.03 6.62 4.56
C PRO A 131 0.88 7.91 3.76
N LEU A 132 1.83 8.23 2.86
CA LEU A 132 1.73 9.38 1.98
C LEU A 132 0.54 9.28 1.02
N GLY A 133 0.32 8.09 0.44
CA GLY A 133 -0.88 7.80 -0.37
C GLY A 133 -2.18 7.97 0.43
N ALA A 134 -2.19 7.50 1.69
CA ALA A 134 -3.33 7.68 2.58
C ALA A 134 -3.60 9.16 2.87
N PHE A 135 -2.57 9.94 3.13
CA PHE A 135 -2.69 11.38 3.35
C PHE A 135 -3.30 12.09 2.15
N ALA A 136 -2.85 11.78 0.94
CA ALA A 136 -3.41 12.31 -0.30
C ALA A 136 -4.89 11.95 -0.45
N SER A 137 -5.29 10.72 -0.10
CA SER A 137 -6.67 10.26 -0.13
C SER A 137 -7.58 11.05 0.82
N ILE A 138 -7.12 11.32 2.05
CA ILE A 138 -7.89 12.07 3.06
C ILE A 138 -8.09 13.52 2.60
N LYS A 139 -7.04 14.14 2.05
CA LYS A 139 -7.11 15.51 1.52
C LYS A 139 -8.10 15.62 0.36
N SER A 140 -8.16 14.60 -0.51
CA SER A 140 -9.10 14.54 -1.63
C SER A 140 -10.55 14.32 -1.19
N SER A 141 -10.77 13.76 0.01
CA SER A 141 -12.11 13.42 0.53
C SER A 141 -12.75 14.51 1.37
N LYS A 142 -12.24 15.76 1.36
CA LYS A 142 -12.89 16.86 2.07
C LYS A 142 -14.34 17.01 1.56
N PRO A 143 -15.36 16.91 2.43
CA PRO A 143 -16.73 17.06 2.01
C PRO A 143 -16.91 18.48 1.45
N GLN A 144 -17.39 18.58 0.22
CA GLN A 144 -17.96 19.84 -0.24
C GLN A 144 -19.03 20.22 0.77
N HIS A 145 -18.83 21.32 1.45
CA HIS A 145 -19.81 21.94 2.33
C HIS A 145 -21.11 22.07 1.52
N LYS A 146 -22.06 21.16 1.75
CA LYS A 146 -23.44 21.35 1.29
C LYS A 146 -23.92 22.61 1.97
N ILE A 147 -23.89 23.72 1.26
CA ILE A 147 -24.56 24.94 1.64
C ILE A 147 -26.02 24.54 1.77
N LYS A 148 -26.45 24.32 3.01
CA LYS A 148 -27.85 24.13 3.36
C LYS A 148 -28.55 25.45 3.08
N ARG A 149 -29.05 25.64 1.86
CA ARG A 149 -30.02 26.73 1.56
C ARG A 149 -31.20 26.53 2.52
N ARG A 150 -31.21 27.31 3.58
CA ARG A 150 -32.44 27.56 4.34
C ARG A 150 -33.39 28.29 3.39
N ARG A 151 -34.46 27.62 3.02
CA ARG A 151 -35.69 28.23 2.58
C ARG A 151 -36.62 28.32 3.77
#